data_18b5ccac0fdf53c11e749c1ec78ac1df
#
_entry.id   18b5ccac0fdf53c11e749c1ec78ac1df
#
_cell.length_a   1.000
_cell.length_b   1.000
_cell.length_c   1.000
_cell.angle_alpha   90.00
_cell.angle_beta   90.00
_cell.angle_gamma   90.00
#
_symmetry.space_group_name_H-M   'P 1'
#
loop_
_entity.id
_entity.type
_entity.pdbx_description
1 polymer ?
#
loop_
_entity_poly.entity_id
_entity_poly.type
_entity_poly.pdbx_seq_one_letter_code
_entity_poly.pdbx_strand_id
1 'polypeptide(L)'
;MHTTSQQSTSVRALLFLGTILVLGLLSGCANYQLGSSAEIPFKSLYIKPATNHSFAPQAQPIISAQLRETFIRDARVRLVAHEQDADVVLYVDLTEYDSNVAARNSNDTVRANSFNIRLSAEISLYDQHKGSYLFQERAIRASTIAYTGNPYTEGDIISYQQSERQAMPLLARELARQITDEVLSPW
;
A
#
# COMPACT_ATOMS: atom_id res chain seq x y z
N MET A 1 -19.25 -74.32 14.80
CA MET A 1 -18.51 -73.72 13.67
C MET A 1 -19.30 -72.52 13.11
N HIS A 2 -19.47 -71.41 13.84
CA HIS A 2 -20.19 -70.22 13.36
C HIS A 2 -19.74 -68.94 14.07
N THR A 3 -18.43 -68.58 14.02
CA THR A 3 -17.95 -67.35 14.67
C THR A 3 -17.02 -66.47 13.81
N THR A 4 -16.68 -66.84 12.56
CA THR A 4 -15.71 -66.14 11.72
C THR A 4 -16.35 -65.17 10.73
N SER A 5 -17.66 -65.17 10.46
CA SER A 5 -18.33 -64.34 9.48
C SER A 5 -18.72 -62.95 10.01
N GLN A 6 -18.97 -62.79 11.28
CA GLN A 6 -19.40 -61.53 11.89
C GLN A 6 -18.27 -60.51 12.05
N GLN A 7 -17.03 -60.96 12.19
CA GLN A 7 -15.88 -60.09 12.43
C GLN A 7 -15.41 -59.33 11.17
N SER A 8 -15.62 -59.92 9.98
CA SER A 8 -15.20 -59.28 8.70
C SER A 8 -16.11 -58.14 8.28
N THR A 9 -17.38 -58.17 8.65
CA THR A 9 -18.37 -57.12 8.35
C THR A 9 -18.15 -55.89 9.20
N SER A 10 -17.81 -56.04 10.47
CA SER A 10 -17.54 -54.90 11.37
C SER A 10 -16.26 -54.14 10.99
N VAL A 11 -15.20 -54.85 10.60
CA VAL A 11 -13.93 -54.21 10.15
C VAL A 11 -14.14 -53.46 8.84
N ARG A 12 -14.90 -53.99 7.91
CA ARG A 12 -15.24 -53.30 6.65
C ARG A 12 -16.10 -52.05 6.88
N ALA A 13 -17.06 -52.11 7.79
CA ALA A 13 -17.88 -50.94 8.16
C ALA A 13 -17.05 -49.85 8.83
N LEU A 14 -16.11 -50.22 9.69
CA LEU A 14 -15.18 -49.26 10.32
C LEU A 14 -14.24 -48.56 9.30
N LEU A 15 -13.74 -49.33 8.32
CA LEU A 15 -12.92 -48.79 7.24
C LEU A 15 -13.71 -47.83 6.35
N PHE A 16 -14.95 -48.15 5.98
CA PHE A 16 -15.82 -47.26 5.22
C PHE A 16 -16.11 -45.96 5.98
N LEU A 17 -16.43 -46.08 7.30
CA LEU A 17 -16.68 -44.89 8.13
C LEU A 17 -15.45 -44.00 8.24
N GLY A 18 -14.24 -44.59 8.39
CA GLY A 18 -12.97 -43.84 8.41
C GLY A 18 -12.68 -43.13 7.09
N THR A 19 -12.98 -43.76 5.94
CA THR A 19 -12.77 -43.18 4.62
C THR A 19 -13.71 -41.99 4.39
N ILE A 20 -14.96 -42.05 4.79
CA ILE A 20 -15.95 -40.96 4.69
C ILE A 20 -15.54 -39.79 5.59
N LEU A 21 -15.03 -40.06 6.79
CA LEU A 21 -14.54 -39.01 7.70
C LEU A 21 -13.33 -38.27 7.14
N VAL A 22 -12.39 -38.99 6.53
CA VAL A 22 -11.21 -38.40 5.89
C VAL A 22 -11.59 -37.58 4.65
N LEU A 23 -12.53 -38.06 3.82
CA LEU A 23 -13.04 -37.26 2.67
C LEU A 23 -13.78 -36.01 3.14
N GLY A 24 -14.48 -36.03 4.25
CA GLY A 24 -15.17 -34.87 4.83
C GLY A 24 -14.21 -33.78 5.35
N LEU A 25 -13.02 -34.14 5.78
CA LEU A 25 -11.99 -33.19 6.23
C LEU A 25 -11.24 -32.49 5.08
N LEU A 26 -11.28 -33.07 3.88
CA LEU A 26 -10.64 -32.48 2.68
C LEU A 26 -11.50 -31.42 1.97
N SER A 27 -12.75 -31.28 2.29
CA SER A 27 -13.68 -30.33 1.66
C SER A 27 -13.65 -28.92 2.29
N GLY A 28 -12.84 -28.68 3.33
CA GLY A 28 -12.84 -27.43 4.09
C GLY A 28 -12.12 -26.24 3.45
N CYS A 29 -11.41 -26.41 2.33
CA CYS A 29 -10.57 -25.34 1.74
C CYS A 29 -11.09 -24.74 0.42
N ALA A 30 -12.28 -25.09 -0.05
CA ALA A 30 -12.77 -24.66 -1.37
C ALA A 30 -13.35 -23.24 -1.43
N ASN A 31 -13.49 -22.53 -0.30
CA ASN A 31 -14.09 -21.19 -0.25
C ASN A 31 -13.10 -20.06 0.07
N TYR A 32 -11.79 -20.29 -0.03
CA TYR A 32 -10.84 -19.20 0.04
C TYR A 32 -10.74 -18.52 -1.35
N GLN A 33 -11.65 -17.58 -1.62
CA GLN A 33 -11.47 -16.64 -2.73
C GLN A 33 -10.35 -15.67 -2.33
N LEU A 34 -9.18 -15.87 -2.91
CA LEU A 34 -8.07 -14.93 -2.83
C LEU A 34 -8.47 -13.66 -3.57
N GLY A 35 -8.87 -12.62 -2.82
CA GLY A 35 -9.26 -11.31 -3.36
C GLY A 35 -10.67 -11.31 -3.94
N SER A 36 -11.58 -10.59 -3.32
CA SER A 36 -12.75 -10.10 -4.04
C SER A 36 -12.21 -9.18 -5.14
N SER A 37 -12.32 -9.59 -6.40
CA SER A 37 -12.25 -8.66 -7.52
C SER A 37 -13.52 -7.80 -7.49
N ALA A 38 -13.64 -6.94 -6.47
CA ALA A 38 -14.62 -5.89 -6.52
C ALA A 38 -14.25 -5.04 -7.74
N GLU A 39 -15.13 -5.02 -8.72
CA GLU A 39 -14.94 -4.27 -9.94
C GLU A 39 -14.77 -2.80 -9.58
N ILE A 40 -13.65 -2.20 -9.98
CA ILE A 40 -13.43 -0.77 -9.83
C ILE A 40 -14.50 -0.06 -10.67
N PRO A 41 -15.28 0.87 -10.09
CA PRO A 41 -16.45 1.45 -10.76
C PRO A 41 -16.11 2.44 -11.90
N PHE A 42 -14.85 2.63 -12.22
CA PHE A 42 -14.35 3.52 -13.27
C PHE A 42 -13.20 2.86 -14.07
N LYS A 43 -12.98 3.31 -15.31
CA LYS A 43 -11.96 2.77 -16.21
C LYS A 43 -10.86 3.75 -16.54
N SER A 44 -11.12 5.06 -16.37
CA SER A 44 -10.18 6.13 -16.67
C SER A 44 -10.05 7.10 -15.50
N LEU A 45 -8.81 7.51 -15.24
CA LEU A 45 -8.42 8.38 -14.14
C LEU A 45 -7.58 9.55 -14.65
N TYR A 46 -7.93 10.75 -14.23
CA TYR A 46 -7.06 11.92 -14.32
C TYR A 46 -6.49 12.25 -12.95
N ILE A 47 -5.17 12.43 -12.87
CA ILE A 47 -4.51 12.87 -11.65
C ILE A 47 -4.21 14.35 -11.80
N LYS A 48 -4.91 15.16 -11.01
CA LYS A 48 -4.63 16.59 -10.92
C LYS A 48 -3.25 16.80 -10.30
N PRO A 49 -2.45 17.78 -10.76
CA PRO A 49 -1.20 18.12 -10.08
C PRO A 49 -1.44 18.34 -8.59
N ALA A 50 -0.64 17.67 -7.75
CA ALA A 50 -0.79 17.78 -6.30
C ALA A 50 -0.66 19.23 -5.85
N THR A 51 -1.50 19.64 -4.89
CA THR A 51 -1.30 20.89 -4.14
C THR A 51 -0.39 20.62 -2.94
N ASN A 52 0.26 21.67 -2.43
CA ASN A 52 1.22 21.50 -1.35
C ASN A 52 1.09 22.63 -0.32
N HIS A 53 0.56 22.28 0.84
CA HIS A 53 0.48 23.12 2.02
C HIS A 53 1.49 22.73 3.09
N SER A 54 2.34 21.72 2.80
CA SER A 54 3.39 21.26 3.72
C SER A 54 4.66 22.13 3.61
N PHE A 55 5.56 21.99 4.58
CA PHE A 55 6.86 22.66 4.58
C PHE A 55 7.93 22.00 3.69
N ALA A 56 7.54 21.07 2.80
CA ALA A 56 8.44 20.38 1.86
C ALA A 56 8.12 20.78 0.41
N PRO A 57 8.54 21.97 -0.08
CA PRO A 57 8.21 22.45 -1.42
C PRO A 57 8.69 21.51 -2.53
N GLN A 58 9.78 20.78 -2.31
CA GLN A 58 10.32 19.80 -3.25
C GLN A 58 9.44 18.53 -3.38
N ALA A 59 8.53 18.27 -2.45
CA ALA A 59 7.70 17.05 -2.45
C ALA A 59 6.70 17.04 -3.60
N GLN A 60 6.07 18.17 -3.92
CA GLN A 60 5.00 18.27 -4.92
C GLN A 60 5.35 17.68 -6.30
N PRO A 61 6.44 18.08 -6.98
CA PRO A 61 6.78 17.54 -8.29
C PRO A 61 7.16 16.04 -8.21
N ILE A 62 7.82 15.63 -7.14
CA ILE A 62 8.24 14.23 -6.96
C ILE A 62 7.03 13.34 -6.74
N ILE A 63 6.08 13.74 -5.87
CA ILE A 63 4.83 13.01 -5.63
C ILE A 63 3.99 12.93 -6.90
N SER A 64 3.81 14.04 -7.61
CA SER A 64 3.02 14.07 -8.86
C SER A 64 3.60 13.13 -9.91
N ALA A 65 4.92 13.02 -10.02
CA ALA A 65 5.59 12.10 -10.92
C ALA A 65 5.42 10.63 -10.47
N GLN A 66 5.62 10.34 -9.18
CA GLN A 66 5.52 8.99 -8.63
C GLN A 66 4.08 8.45 -8.70
N LEU A 67 3.07 9.29 -8.46
CA LEU A 67 1.66 8.91 -8.62
C LEU A 67 1.37 8.46 -10.06
N ARG A 68 1.75 9.27 -11.05
CA ARG A 68 1.55 8.91 -12.46
C ARG A 68 2.25 7.60 -12.81
N GLU A 69 3.48 7.41 -12.38
CA GLU A 69 4.26 6.19 -12.61
C GLU A 69 3.58 4.98 -11.96
N THR A 70 3.09 5.10 -10.73
CA THR A 70 2.44 4.00 -10.01
C THR A 70 1.15 3.57 -10.68
N PHE A 71 0.28 4.51 -11.08
CA PHE A 71 -0.96 4.19 -11.79
C PHE A 71 -0.72 3.62 -13.19
N ILE A 72 0.30 4.09 -13.91
CA ILE A 72 0.67 3.51 -15.23
C ILE A 72 1.11 2.05 -15.06
N ARG A 73 1.83 1.71 -14.00
CA ARG A 73 2.28 0.34 -13.74
C ARG A 73 1.17 -0.58 -13.27
N ASP A 74 0.19 -0.07 -12.55
CA ASP A 74 -0.91 -0.88 -12.01
C ASP A 74 -1.82 -1.42 -13.12
N ALA A 75 -2.06 -0.66 -14.18
CA ALA A 75 -2.84 -1.02 -15.36
C ALA A 75 -4.31 -1.42 -15.13
N ARG A 76 -4.82 -1.39 -13.89
CA ARG A 76 -6.25 -1.63 -13.60
C ARG A 76 -7.14 -0.52 -14.12
N VAL A 77 -6.61 0.71 -14.18
CA VAL A 77 -7.28 1.89 -14.72
C VAL A 77 -6.38 2.58 -15.73
N ARG A 78 -6.97 3.21 -16.73
CA ARG A 78 -6.24 3.95 -17.75
C ARG A 78 -6.03 5.39 -17.30
N LEU A 79 -4.78 5.81 -17.18
CA LEU A 79 -4.44 7.21 -16.92
C LEU A 79 -4.66 8.05 -18.19
N VAL A 80 -5.39 9.16 -18.07
CA VAL A 80 -5.65 10.10 -19.17
C VAL A 80 -4.91 11.43 -18.97
N ALA A 81 -4.65 12.12 -20.08
CA ALA A 81 -3.90 13.37 -20.08
C ALA A 81 -4.75 14.60 -19.74
N HIS A 82 -6.05 14.54 -20.00
CA HIS A 82 -6.95 15.66 -19.79
C HIS A 82 -8.10 15.26 -18.87
N GLU A 83 -8.51 16.20 -18.02
CA GLU A 83 -9.54 15.99 -17.02
C GLU A 83 -10.89 15.57 -17.66
N GLN A 84 -11.24 16.18 -18.78
CA GLN A 84 -12.48 15.92 -19.51
C GLN A 84 -12.59 14.50 -20.11
N ASP A 85 -11.47 13.78 -20.23
CA ASP A 85 -11.42 12.41 -20.78
C ASP A 85 -11.48 11.33 -19.68
N ALA A 86 -11.60 11.75 -18.42
CA ALA A 86 -11.57 10.87 -17.27
C ALA A 86 -12.98 10.54 -16.77
N ASP A 87 -13.18 9.31 -16.30
CA ASP A 87 -14.35 8.95 -15.51
C ASP A 87 -14.27 9.58 -14.11
N VAL A 88 -13.06 9.57 -13.53
CA VAL A 88 -12.81 10.12 -12.20
C VAL A 88 -11.57 11.00 -12.15
N VAL A 89 -11.56 11.96 -11.25
CA VAL A 89 -10.47 12.89 -10.98
C VAL A 89 -9.93 12.69 -9.58
N LEU A 90 -8.64 12.42 -9.46
CA LEU A 90 -7.93 12.33 -8.18
C LEU A 90 -7.34 13.69 -7.83
N TYR A 91 -7.72 14.19 -6.67
CA TYR A 91 -7.14 15.36 -6.00
C TYR A 91 -6.21 14.86 -4.90
N VAL A 92 -5.03 15.46 -4.80
CA VAL A 92 -4.04 15.17 -3.77
C VAL A 92 -3.54 16.46 -3.18
N ASP A 93 -3.69 16.62 -1.89
CA ASP A 93 -3.23 17.78 -1.14
C ASP A 93 -2.21 17.35 -0.08
N LEU A 94 -0.98 17.82 -0.19
CA LEU A 94 0.09 17.55 0.77
C LEU A 94 -0.08 18.48 1.96
N THR A 95 -0.44 17.93 3.12
CA THR A 95 -0.87 18.71 4.29
C THR A 95 0.25 18.94 5.31
N GLU A 96 1.06 17.91 5.59
CA GLU A 96 2.05 17.97 6.66
C GLU A 96 3.35 17.27 6.25
N TYR A 97 4.48 17.89 6.56
CA TYR A 97 5.79 17.27 6.50
C TYR A 97 6.49 17.44 7.84
N ASP A 98 6.99 16.33 8.36
CA ASP A 98 7.63 16.30 9.68
C ASP A 98 8.91 15.43 9.63
N SER A 99 9.86 15.76 10.49
CA SER A 99 11.14 15.06 10.63
C SER A 99 11.56 14.98 12.08
N ASN A 100 11.72 13.76 12.56
CA ASN A 100 12.10 13.48 13.93
C ASN A 100 13.35 12.60 13.99
N VAL A 101 14.21 12.82 15.00
CA VAL A 101 15.37 11.95 15.23
C VAL A 101 14.91 10.53 15.48
N ALA A 102 15.36 9.59 14.64
CA ALA A 102 15.06 8.17 14.78
C ALA A 102 16.14 7.44 15.58
N ALA A 103 17.42 7.74 15.33
CA ALA A 103 18.53 7.17 16.10
C ALA A 103 19.66 8.17 16.29
N ARG A 104 20.36 8.04 17.42
CA ARG A 104 21.54 8.80 17.77
C ARG A 104 22.80 7.93 17.70
N ASN A 105 23.94 8.55 17.52
CA ASN A 105 25.22 7.86 17.54
C ASN A 105 25.49 7.34 18.97
N SER A 106 25.91 6.07 19.10
CA SER A 106 26.22 5.45 20.39
C SER A 106 27.43 6.09 21.08
N ASN A 107 28.37 6.62 20.31
CA ASN A 107 29.61 7.25 20.80
C ASN A 107 29.48 8.76 20.97
N ASP A 108 28.46 9.37 20.34
CA ASP A 108 28.17 10.80 20.43
C ASP A 108 26.65 11.02 20.39
N THR A 109 26.04 11.04 21.56
CA THR A 109 24.57 11.15 21.69
C THR A 109 24.00 12.51 21.28
N VAL A 110 24.84 13.52 21.04
CA VAL A 110 24.42 14.81 20.49
C VAL A 110 24.13 14.69 18.98
N ARG A 111 24.77 13.74 18.28
CA ARG A 111 24.63 13.54 16.84
C ARG A 111 23.54 12.54 16.53
N ALA A 112 22.62 12.96 15.65
CA ALA A 112 21.64 12.04 15.08
C ALA A 112 22.29 11.26 13.91
N ASN A 113 22.07 9.95 13.88
CA ASN A 113 22.50 9.07 12.80
C ASN A 113 21.40 8.87 11.75
N SER A 114 20.15 9.07 12.16
CA SER A 114 19.02 8.95 11.25
C SER A 114 17.82 9.76 11.73
N PHE A 115 16.99 10.13 10.78
CA PHE A 115 15.74 10.84 11.00
C PHE A 115 14.59 10.04 10.37
N ASN A 116 13.48 9.96 11.08
CA ASN A 116 12.22 9.50 10.52
C ASN A 116 11.53 10.70 9.89
N ILE A 117 11.44 10.70 8.55
CA ILE A 117 10.71 11.72 7.79
C ILE A 117 9.34 11.17 7.41
N ARG A 118 8.32 12.02 7.56
CA ARG A 118 6.92 11.68 7.31
C ARG A 118 6.28 12.74 6.43
N LEU A 119 5.45 12.29 5.50
CA LEU A 119 4.63 13.15 4.66
C LEU A 119 3.18 12.67 4.74
N SER A 120 2.28 13.61 5.01
CA SER A 120 0.83 13.39 5.04
C SER A 120 0.19 14.05 3.82
N ALA A 121 -0.84 13.40 3.29
CA ALA A 121 -1.67 13.92 2.22
C ALA A 121 -3.14 13.66 2.52
N GLU A 122 -4.01 14.52 2.05
CA GLU A 122 -5.44 14.30 1.94
C GLU A 122 -5.79 14.04 0.49
N ILE A 123 -6.57 13.00 0.23
CA ILE A 123 -6.97 12.62 -1.11
C ILE A 123 -8.49 12.63 -1.26
N SER A 124 -8.95 13.10 -2.43
CA SER A 124 -10.36 13.07 -2.79
C SER A 124 -10.52 12.53 -4.21
N LEU A 125 -11.53 11.69 -4.43
CA LEU A 125 -11.82 11.09 -5.73
C LEU A 125 -13.20 11.54 -6.19
N TYR A 126 -13.25 12.26 -7.30
CA TYR A 126 -14.47 12.84 -7.85
C TYR A 126 -14.93 12.08 -9.08
N ASP A 127 -16.18 11.63 -9.11
CA ASP A 127 -16.83 10.97 -10.26
C ASP A 127 -17.47 12.04 -11.15
N GLN A 128 -16.94 12.18 -12.37
CA GLN A 128 -17.41 13.19 -13.32
C GLN A 128 -18.80 12.87 -13.89
N HIS A 129 -19.15 11.59 -13.99
CA HIS A 129 -20.45 11.18 -14.50
C HIS A 129 -21.57 11.41 -13.50
N LYS A 130 -21.28 11.16 -12.21
CA LYS A 130 -22.24 11.38 -11.12
C LYS A 130 -22.25 12.81 -10.61
N GLY A 131 -21.21 13.60 -10.90
CA GLY A 131 -21.05 14.94 -10.37
C GLY A 131 -20.87 14.98 -8.84
N SER A 132 -20.30 13.94 -8.25
CA SER A 132 -20.12 13.79 -6.80
C SER A 132 -18.84 13.09 -6.44
N TYR A 133 -18.37 13.30 -5.22
CA TYR A 133 -17.20 12.57 -4.73
C TYR A 133 -17.55 11.13 -4.40
N LEU A 134 -16.66 10.21 -4.79
CA LEU A 134 -16.69 8.83 -4.33
C LEU A 134 -16.16 8.75 -2.90
N PHE A 135 -15.13 9.54 -2.58
CA PHE A 135 -14.68 9.84 -1.23
C PHE A 135 -13.99 11.21 -1.19
N GLN A 136 -13.93 11.82 -0.01
CA GLN A 136 -13.28 13.11 0.23
C GLN A 136 -12.36 13.06 1.43
N GLU A 137 -11.28 13.84 1.37
CA GLU A 137 -10.39 14.17 2.49
C GLU A 137 -9.89 12.94 3.26
N ARG A 138 -9.62 11.84 2.54
CA ARG A 138 -9.02 10.66 3.17
C ARG A 138 -7.55 10.92 3.45
N ALA A 139 -7.17 10.82 4.71
CA ALA A 139 -5.80 11.04 5.15
C ALA A 139 -4.93 9.82 4.84
N ILE A 140 -3.85 10.04 4.11
CA ILE A 140 -2.81 9.05 3.82
C ILE A 140 -1.49 9.56 4.40
N ARG A 141 -0.69 8.66 4.98
CA ARG A 141 0.61 9.00 5.58
C ARG A 141 1.65 7.99 5.19
N ALA A 142 2.79 8.49 4.75
CA ALA A 142 3.96 7.67 4.50
C ALA A 142 5.14 8.15 5.35
N SER A 143 6.05 7.23 5.66
CA SER A 143 7.29 7.56 6.36
C SER A 143 8.46 6.75 5.81
N THR A 144 9.66 7.31 5.94
CA THR A 144 10.92 6.63 5.61
C THR A 144 12.04 7.14 6.50
N ILE A 145 13.17 6.43 6.51
CA ILE A 145 14.34 6.84 7.28
C ILE A 145 15.34 7.55 6.37
N ALA A 146 15.74 8.74 6.81
CA ALA A 146 16.86 9.51 6.23
C ALA A 146 18.10 9.29 7.08
N TYR A 147 19.14 8.68 6.51
CA TYR A 147 20.38 8.36 7.22
C TYR A 147 21.42 9.47 7.00
N THR A 148 21.99 10.02 8.07
CA THR A 148 23.06 11.03 8.02
C THR A 148 24.46 10.41 8.13
N GLY A 149 24.55 9.11 8.36
CA GLY A 149 25.79 8.34 8.38
C GLY A 149 25.55 6.97 7.76
N ASN A 150 26.60 6.40 7.17
CA ASN A 150 26.53 5.01 6.74
C ASN A 150 26.59 4.10 7.99
N PRO A 151 25.56 3.28 8.27
CA PRO A 151 25.58 2.40 9.42
C PRO A 151 26.66 1.32 9.37
N TYR A 152 27.30 1.13 8.21
CA TYR A 152 28.29 0.06 7.95
C TYR A 152 29.73 0.58 7.80
N THR A 153 29.94 1.91 7.69
CA THR A 153 31.27 2.51 7.51
C THR A 153 31.43 3.72 8.43
N GLU A 154 32.51 3.74 9.23
CA GLU A 154 32.87 4.93 9.99
C GLU A 154 33.42 6.01 9.05
N GLY A 155 32.92 7.23 9.20
CA GLY A 155 33.49 8.42 8.56
C GLY A 155 32.66 9.12 7.50
N ASP A 156 31.73 8.44 6.84
CA ASP A 156 30.86 9.05 5.82
C ASP A 156 29.66 9.72 6.47
N ILE A 157 29.80 11.01 6.78
CA ILE A 157 28.72 11.82 7.34
C ILE A 157 28.24 12.76 6.25
N ILE A 158 26.96 12.61 5.91
CA ILE A 158 26.26 13.53 5.03
C ILE A 158 25.40 14.51 5.86
N SER A 159 25.18 15.69 5.30
CA SER A 159 24.30 16.66 5.97
C SER A 159 22.86 16.14 6.03
N TYR A 160 22.08 16.59 7.00
CA TYR A 160 20.65 16.31 7.07
C TYR A 160 19.92 16.61 5.75
N GLN A 161 20.18 17.78 5.15
CA GLN A 161 19.58 18.18 3.89
C GLN A 161 19.91 17.26 2.72
N GLN A 162 21.13 16.71 2.69
CA GLN A 162 21.51 15.73 1.65
C GLN A 162 20.81 14.40 1.88
N SER A 163 20.76 13.95 3.14
CA SER A 163 20.05 12.75 3.56
C SER A 163 18.56 12.83 3.24
N GLU A 164 17.94 13.95 3.54
CA GLU A 164 16.55 14.25 3.23
C GLU A 164 16.27 14.18 1.72
N ARG A 165 17.13 14.83 0.89
CA ARG A 165 17.01 14.77 -0.57
C ARG A 165 17.11 13.35 -1.13
N GLN A 166 17.95 12.50 -0.55
CA GLN A 166 18.09 11.10 -0.95
C GLN A 166 16.89 10.25 -0.52
N ALA A 167 16.29 10.56 0.61
CA ALA A 167 15.14 9.83 1.15
C ALA A 167 13.80 10.25 0.54
N MET A 168 13.68 11.48 0.03
CA MET A 168 12.43 12.02 -0.53
C MET A 168 11.83 11.16 -1.65
N PRO A 169 12.59 10.62 -2.63
CA PRO A 169 12.02 9.73 -3.64
C PRO A 169 11.44 8.42 -3.08
N LEU A 170 12.02 7.90 -2.00
CA LEU A 170 11.51 6.69 -1.32
C LEU A 170 10.20 7.01 -0.60
N LEU A 171 10.16 8.14 0.11
CA LEU A 171 8.96 8.63 0.78
C LEU A 171 7.82 8.86 -0.22
N ALA A 172 8.14 9.51 -1.35
CA ALA A 172 7.19 9.76 -2.40
C ALA A 172 6.63 8.49 -3.03
N ARG A 173 7.48 7.48 -3.25
CA ARG A 173 7.05 6.18 -3.79
C ARG A 173 6.12 5.46 -2.82
N GLU A 174 6.42 5.48 -1.54
CA GLU A 174 5.57 4.84 -0.52
C GLU A 174 4.22 5.56 -0.41
N LEU A 175 4.21 6.89 -0.41
CA LEU A 175 2.96 7.67 -0.39
C LEU A 175 2.13 7.40 -1.66
N ALA A 176 2.76 7.40 -2.85
CA ALA A 176 2.08 7.12 -4.11
C ALA A 176 1.48 5.70 -4.14
N ARG A 177 2.20 4.70 -3.61
CA ARG A 177 1.70 3.33 -3.48
C ARG A 177 0.45 3.28 -2.60
N GLN A 178 0.49 3.88 -1.40
CA GLN A 178 -0.65 3.90 -0.48
C GLN A 178 -1.86 4.64 -1.08
N ILE A 179 -1.64 5.76 -1.77
CA ILE A 179 -2.70 6.48 -2.48
C ILE A 179 -3.31 5.60 -3.57
N THR A 180 -2.49 4.90 -4.34
CA THR A 180 -2.95 4.01 -5.41
C THR A 180 -3.77 2.85 -4.83
N ASP A 181 -3.28 2.23 -3.75
CA ASP A 181 -3.98 1.16 -3.05
C ASP A 181 -5.35 1.65 -2.53
N GLU A 182 -5.43 2.85 -1.95
CA GLU A 182 -6.68 3.42 -1.45
C GLU A 182 -7.68 3.73 -2.57
N VAL A 183 -7.21 4.31 -3.69
CA VAL A 183 -8.04 4.66 -4.85
C VAL A 183 -8.58 3.42 -5.56
N LEU A 184 -7.78 2.36 -5.62
CA LEU A 184 -8.13 1.13 -6.35
C LEU A 184 -8.66 0.01 -5.45
N SER A 185 -8.80 0.27 -4.15
CA SER A 185 -9.49 -0.63 -3.21
C SER A 185 -11.01 -0.53 -3.38
N PRO A 186 -11.74 -1.63 -3.20
CA PRO A 186 -13.21 -1.58 -3.09
C PRO A 186 -13.59 -0.86 -1.78
N TRP A 187 -14.44 0.11 -1.87
CA TRP A 187 -14.97 0.93 -0.76
C TRP A 187 -16.49 1.16 -0.88
#